data_6c2f2968aa74f5669892c23f54519f3c
#
_entry.id   6c2f2968aa74f5669892c23f54519f3c
#
_cell.length_a   1.000
_cell.length_b   1.000
_cell.length_c   1.000
_cell.angle_alpha   90.00
_cell.angle_beta   90.00
_cell.angle_gamma   90.00
#
_symmetry.space_group_name_H-M   'P 1'
#
loop_
_entity.id
_entity.type
_entity.pdbx_description
1 polymer ?
#
loop_
_entity_poly.entity_id
_entity_poly.type
_entity_poly.pdbx_seq_one_letter_code
_entity_poly.pdbx_strand_id
1 'polypeptide(L)'
;MLNYTAKADAILIADLIKVALPEANKLFSHVLTAQHIWLKRVLNQTPDFGVWEIKSVEDFQAISEHNLKLAEDILQHVSLEKDITYKNGAGDEFTNKVEDILLHICNHSTYHRAQISTMLRVSGYTPPITDYIMLKRTNQI
;
A
#
# COMPACT_ATOMS: atom_id res chain seq x y z
N MET A 1 -10.49 -5.86 4.10
CA MET A 1 -9.18 -5.21 4.44
C MET A 1 -8.65 -4.33 3.30
N LEU A 2 -8.70 -4.75 2.03
CA LEU A 2 -8.22 -3.94 0.90
C LEU A 2 -8.92 -2.57 0.80
N ASN A 3 -10.26 -2.51 0.88
CA ASN A 3 -11.00 -1.24 0.89
C ASN A 3 -10.60 -0.33 2.06
N TYR A 4 -10.35 -0.91 3.24
CA TYR A 4 -9.80 -0.15 4.36
C TYR A 4 -8.41 0.41 4.04
N THR A 5 -7.52 -0.41 3.49
CA THR A 5 -6.16 0.01 3.13
C THR A 5 -6.20 1.17 2.13
N ALA A 6 -6.97 1.04 1.04
CA ALA A 6 -7.13 2.10 0.04
C ALA A 6 -7.73 3.39 0.64
N LYS A 7 -8.73 3.28 1.52
CA LYS A 7 -9.32 4.45 2.18
C LYS A 7 -8.33 5.13 3.13
N ALA A 8 -7.60 4.35 3.93
CA ALA A 8 -6.60 4.89 4.85
C ALA A 8 -5.42 5.53 4.09
N ASP A 9 -5.02 4.96 2.96
CA ASP A 9 -4.01 5.52 2.07
C ASP A 9 -4.49 6.85 1.46
N ALA A 10 -5.73 6.92 0.96
CA ALA A 10 -6.31 8.16 0.43
C ALA A 10 -6.39 9.29 1.48
N ILE A 11 -6.72 8.97 2.73
CA ILE A 11 -6.73 9.92 3.85
C ILE A 11 -5.31 10.47 4.10
N LEU A 12 -4.31 9.59 4.13
CA LEU A 12 -2.92 10.00 4.33
C LEU A 12 -2.38 10.82 3.15
N ILE A 13 -2.70 10.44 1.90
CA ILE A 13 -2.31 11.18 0.69
C ILE A 13 -2.80 12.62 0.76
N ALA A 14 -4.05 12.84 1.18
CA ALA A 14 -4.63 14.18 1.29
C ALA A 14 -3.87 15.10 2.25
N ASP A 15 -3.19 14.53 3.24
CA ASP A 15 -2.33 15.28 4.16
C ASP A 15 -0.90 15.41 3.63
N LEU A 16 -0.32 14.37 3.03
CA LEU A 16 1.02 14.42 2.45
C LEU A 16 1.16 15.48 1.35
N ILE A 17 0.10 15.70 0.57
CA ILE A 17 0.06 16.78 -0.44
C ILE A 17 0.25 18.18 0.18
N LYS A 18 -0.23 18.37 1.42
CA LYS A 18 -0.16 19.66 2.12
C LYS A 18 1.14 19.86 2.90
N VAL A 19 1.85 18.76 3.16
CA VAL A 19 3.01 18.74 4.04
C VAL A 19 4.27 18.42 3.24
N ALA A 20 5.19 19.38 3.14
CA ALA A 20 6.49 19.18 2.50
C ALA A 20 7.43 18.38 3.43
N LEU A 21 7.24 17.07 3.54
CA LEU A 21 8.05 16.17 4.37
C LEU A 21 8.64 15.03 3.49
N PRO A 22 9.84 15.25 2.89
CA PRO A 22 10.42 14.33 1.91
C PRO A 22 10.57 12.88 2.41
N GLU A 23 10.94 12.69 3.68
CA GLU A 23 11.11 11.34 4.25
C GLU A 23 9.78 10.58 4.37
N ALA A 24 8.70 11.27 4.71
CA ALA A 24 7.36 10.68 4.71
C ALA A 24 6.91 10.32 3.30
N ASN A 25 7.16 11.21 2.32
CA ASN A 25 6.85 10.96 0.91
C ASN A 25 7.64 9.79 0.34
N LYS A 26 8.94 9.67 0.68
CA LYS A 26 9.78 8.54 0.31
C LYS A 26 9.24 7.22 0.87
N LEU A 27 8.86 7.21 2.14
CA LEU A 27 8.31 6.01 2.77
C LEU A 27 6.94 5.65 2.20
N PHE A 28 6.10 6.63 1.89
CA PHE A 28 4.80 6.36 1.28
C PHE A 28 4.93 5.92 -0.18
N SER A 29 5.91 6.44 -0.94
CA SER A 29 6.27 5.90 -2.26
C SER A 29 6.56 4.41 -2.16
N HIS A 30 7.35 3.98 -1.16
CA HIS A 30 7.64 2.56 -0.92
C HIS A 30 6.37 1.76 -0.62
N VAL A 31 5.42 2.29 0.17
CA VAL A 31 4.14 1.62 0.41
C VAL A 31 3.42 1.33 -0.90
N LEU A 32 3.27 2.34 -1.75
CA LEU A 32 2.53 2.21 -3.02
C LEU A 32 3.24 1.30 -4.03
N THR A 33 4.57 1.42 -4.16
CA THR A 33 5.34 0.58 -5.07
C THR A 33 5.40 -0.87 -4.60
N ALA A 34 5.47 -1.12 -3.30
CA ALA A 34 5.41 -2.47 -2.74
C ALA A 34 4.04 -3.13 -2.98
N GLN A 35 2.93 -2.41 -2.73
CA GLN A 35 1.58 -2.89 -3.09
C GLN A 35 1.54 -3.28 -4.57
N HIS A 36 1.98 -2.41 -5.46
CA HIS A 36 1.99 -2.63 -6.90
C HIS A 36 2.76 -3.90 -7.29
N ILE A 37 3.99 -4.04 -6.78
CA ILE A 37 4.85 -5.19 -7.06
C ILE A 37 4.18 -6.50 -6.65
N TRP A 38 3.59 -6.55 -5.45
CA TRP A 38 2.92 -7.75 -4.98
C TRP A 38 1.67 -8.10 -5.80
N LEU A 39 0.86 -7.12 -6.18
CA LEU A 39 -0.31 -7.33 -7.03
C LEU A 39 0.08 -7.82 -8.42
N LYS A 40 1.11 -7.23 -9.03
CA LYS A 40 1.66 -7.67 -10.33
C LYS A 40 2.22 -9.10 -10.27
N ARG A 41 2.87 -9.49 -9.17
CA ARG A 41 3.34 -10.87 -8.96
C ARG A 41 2.18 -11.87 -8.97
N VAL A 42 1.08 -11.57 -8.27
CA VAL A 42 -0.13 -12.42 -8.26
C VAL A 42 -0.70 -12.58 -9.66
N LEU A 43 -0.70 -11.52 -10.46
CA LEU A 43 -1.18 -11.52 -11.84
C LEU A 43 -0.18 -12.08 -12.85
N ASN A 44 1.01 -12.49 -12.42
CA ASN A 44 2.12 -12.92 -13.28
C ASN A 44 2.51 -11.86 -14.32
N GLN A 45 2.55 -10.59 -13.90
CA GLN A 45 2.91 -9.44 -14.72
C GLN A 45 4.20 -8.80 -14.21
N THR A 46 4.92 -8.14 -15.11
CA THR A 46 6.10 -7.34 -14.74
C THR A 46 5.64 -6.08 -14.00
N PRO A 47 6.21 -5.76 -12.81
CA PRO A 47 5.95 -4.50 -12.14
C PRO A 47 6.44 -3.30 -12.97
N ASP A 48 5.68 -2.21 -12.91
CA ASP A 48 6.01 -0.97 -13.61
C ASP A 48 7.02 -0.11 -12.81
N PHE A 49 7.27 -0.47 -11.55
CA PHE A 49 8.08 0.31 -10.60
C PHE A 49 9.09 -0.56 -9.87
N GLY A 50 10.22 0.05 -9.49
CA GLY A 50 11.15 -0.52 -8.52
C GLY A 50 10.63 -0.35 -7.08
N VAL A 51 11.00 -1.27 -6.17
CA VAL A 51 10.47 -1.32 -4.78
C VAL A 51 10.76 -0.06 -3.96
N TRP A 52 11.84 0.64 -4.24
CA TRP A 52 12.25 1.89 -3.59
C TRP A 52 12.25 3.08 -4.55
N GLU A 53 11.54 2.96 -5.66
CA GLU A 53 11.39 4.06 -6.61
C GLU A 53 10.57 5.18 -5.97
N ILE A 54 11.14 6.39 -5.95
CA ILE A 54 10.47 7.56 -5.38
C ILE A 54 9.49 8.11 -6.41
N LYS A 55 8.23 8.21 -6.01
CA LYS A 55 7.15 8.82 -6.80
C LYS A 55 6.86 10.23 -6.31
N SER A 56 6.38 11.07 -7.22
CA SER A 56 5.87 12.38 -6.86
C SER A 56 4.60 12.24 -6.00
N VAL A 57 4.42 13.14 -5.04
CA VAL A 57 3.24 13.14 -4.17
C VAL A 57 1.95 13.35 -4.98
N GLU A 58 2.03 14.04 -6.09
CA GLU A 58 0.93 14.28 -7.04
C GLU A 58 0.46 12.98 -7.71
N ASP A 59 1.34 11.99 -7.86
CA ASP A 59 1.03 10.69 -8.48
C ASP A 59 0.43 9.69 -7.49
N PHE A 60 0.54 9.93 -6.19
CA PHE A 60 0.15 8.97 -5.15
C PHE A 60 -1.30 8.50 -5.27
N GLN A 61 -2.22 9.42 -5.52
CA GLN A 61 -3.64 9.08 -5.65
C GLN A 61 -3.89 8.15 -6.85
N ALA A 62 -3.31 8.48 -8.01
CA ALA A 62 -3.47 7.68 -9.21
C ALA A 62 -2.86 6.27 -9.05
N ILE A 63 -1.70 6.16 -8.41
CA ILE A 63 -1.06 4.85 -8.13
C ILE A 63 -1.91 4.04 -7.15
N SER A 64 -2.43 4.65 -6.08
CA SER A 64 -3.28 3.99 -5.09
C SER A 64 -4.57 3.46 -5.71
N GLU A 65 -5.24 4.25 -6.56
CA GLU A 65 -6.45 3.84 -7.27
C GLU A 65 -6.17 2.70 -8.27
N HIS A 66 -5.04 2.76 -8.97
CA HIS A 66 -4.61 1.68 -9.85
C HIS A 66 -4.36 0.39 -9.08
N ASN A 67 -3.67 0.46 -7.96
CA ASN A 67 -3.42 -0.71 -7.10
C ASN A 67 -4.73 -1.31 -6.57
N LEU A 68 -5.70 -0.47 -6.19
CA LEU A 68 -7.02 -0.97 -5.77
C LEU A 68 -7.72 -1.74 -6.89
N LYS A 69 -7.70 -1.24 -8.12
CA LYS A 69 -8.28 -1.94 -9.28
C LYS A 69 -7.61 -3.28 -9.55
N LEU A 70 -6.27 -3.36 -9.44
CA LEU A 70 -5.55 -4.63 -9.56
C LEU A 70 -5.96 -5.61 -8.44
N ALA A 71 -6.13 -5.13 -7.22
CA ALA A 71 -6.58 -5.97 -6.10
C ALA A 71 -8.02 -6.46 -6.28
N GLU A 72 -8.92 -5.63 -6.80
CA GLU A 72 -10.30 -6.02 -7.14
C GLU A 72 -10.33 -7.08 -8.25
N ASP A 73 -9.51 -6.91 -9.29
CA ASP A 73 -9.37 -7.90 -10.37
C ASP A 73 -8.88 -9.26 -9.84
N ILE A 74 -7.89 -9.25 -8.97
CA ILE A 74 -7.41 -10.47 -8.29
C ILE A 74 -8.55 -11.15 -7.52
N LEU A 75 -9.30 -10.39 -6.71
CA LEU A 75 -10.40 -10.96 -5.91
C LEU A 75 -11.52 -11.57 -6.76
N GLN A 76 -11.71 -11.06 -7.98
CA GLN A 76 -12.74 -11.56 -8.90
C GLN A 76 -12.29 -12.78 -9.70
N HIS A 77 -11.01 -12.89 -10.06
CA HIS A 77 -10.54 -13.83 -11.08
C HIS A 77 -9.48 -14.82 -10.60
N VAL A 78 -8.89 -14.62 -9.42
CA VAL A 78 -7.81 -15.46 -8.90
C VAL A 78 -8.22 -16.14 -7.61
N SER A 79 -8.01 -17.47 -7.51
CA SER A 79 -8.25 -18.19 -6.26
C SER A 79 -7.32 -17.71 -5.15
N LEU A 80 -7.86 -17.46 -3.96
CA LEU A 80 -7.08 -17.08 -2.79
C LEU A 80 -6.11 -18.17 -2.33
N GLU A 81 -6.46 -19.45 -2.60
CA GLU A 81 -5.63 -20.62 -2.29
C GLU A 81 -4.52 -20.90 -3.32
N LYS A 82 -4.48 -20.11 -4.42
CA LYS A 82 -3.46 -20.29 -5.46
C LYS A 82 -2.08 -19.95 -4.93
N ASP A 83 -1.12 -20.83 -5.19
CA ASP A 83 0.29 -20.61 -4.90
C ASP A 83 0.95 -19.68 -5.93
N ILE A 84 1.70 -18.71 -5.45
CA ILE A 84 2.48 -17.77 -6.26
C ILE A 84 3.96 -17.96 -5.90
N THR A 85 4.75 -18.38 -6.88
CA THR A 85 6.21 -18.48 -6.74
C THR A 85 6.87 -17.22 -7.26
N TYR A 86 7.80 -16.68 -6.50
CA TYR A 86 8.52 -15.46 -6.83
C TYR A 86 9.94 -15.48 -6.25
N LYS A 87 10.80 -14.57 -6.74
CA LYS A 87 12.14 -14.35 -6.18
C LYS A 87 12.18 -13.03 -5.41
N ASN A 88 12.91 -13.04 -4.30
CA ASN A 88 13.23 -11.81 -3.55
C ASN A 88 14.35 -11.02 -4.25
N GLY A 89 14.74 -9.86 -3.66
CA GLY A 89 15.83 -9.03 -4.19
C GLY A 89 17.22 -9.69 -4.13
N ALA A 90 17.40 -10.74 -3.33
CA ALA A 90 18.63 -11.52 -3.26
C ALA A 90 18.66 -12.70 -4.25
N GLY A 91 17.53 -12.97 -4.93
CA GLY A 91 17.39 -14.07 -5.89
C GLY A 91 16.86 -15.37 -5.29
N ASP A 92 16.57 -15.41 -3.98
CA ASP A 92 15.98 -16.57 -3.33
C ASP A 92 14.53 -16.75 -3.76
N GLU A 93 14.14 -18.02 -3.98
CA GLU A 93 12.80 -18.37 -4.41
C GLU A 93 11.88 -18.69 -3.23
N PHE A 94 10.66 -18.18 -3.27
CA PHE A 94 9.62 -18.39 -2.26
C PHE A 94 8.29 -18.68 -2.93
N THR A 95 7.42 -19.36 -2.19
CA THR A 95 6.04 -19.63 -2.61
C THR A 95 5.09 -19.26 -1.46
N ASN A 96 4.08 -18.43 -1.75
CA ASN A 96 3.03 -18.06 -0.82
C ASN A 96 1.67 -18.09 -1.50
N LYS A 97 0.61 -18.29 -0.73
CA LYS A 97 -0.75 -18.19 -1.23
C LYS A 97 -1.14 -16.75 -1.53
N VAL A 98 -2.09 -16.58 -2.46
CA VAL A 98 -2.64 -15.26 -2.78
C VAL A 98 -3.20 -14.56 -1.54
N GLU A 99 -3.90 -15.29 -0.65
CA GLU A 99 -4.44 -14.72 0.59
C GLU A 99 -3.35 -14.15 1.50
N ASP A 100 -2.21 -14.84 1.64
CA ASP A 100 -1.06 -14.37 2.44
C ASP A 100 -0.47 -13.09 1.84
N ILE A 101 -0.36 -13.04 0.51
CA ILE A 101 0.15 -11.85 -0.20
C ILE A 101 -0.79 -10.66 0.01
N LEU A 102 -2.11 -10.85 -0.13
CA LEU A 102 -3.08 -9.77 0.10
C LEU A 102 -3.10 -9.32 1.56
N LEU A 103 -2.98 -10.25 2.50
CA LEU A 103 -2.84 -9.92 3.93
C LEU A 103 -1.55 -9.14 4.18
N HIS A 104 -0.44 -9.57 3.59
CA HIS A 104 0.84 -8.85 3.67
C HIS A 104 0.72 -7.41 3.16
N ILE A 105 0.10 -7.17 2.02
CA ILE A 105 -0.14 -5.82 1.48
C ILE A 105 -0.84 -4.93 2.51
N CYS A 106 -1.92 -5.42 3.13
CA CYS A 106 -2.69 -4.65 4.11
C CYS A 106 -1.87 -4.37 5.38
N ASN A 107 -1.17 -5.38 5.88
CA ASN A 107 -0.37 -5.27 7.10
C ASN A 107 0.86 -4.38 6.90
N HIS A 108 1.58 -4.53 5.79
CA HIS A 108 2.72 -3.71 5.40
C HIS A 108 2.34 -2.23 5.27
N SER A 109 1.19 -1.95 4.63
CA SER A 109 0.67 -0.58 4.52
C SER A 109 0.35 0.01 5.90
N THR A 110 -0.28 -0.75 6.78
CA THR A 110 -0.59 -0.31 8.15
C THR A 110 0.69 -0.02 8.96
N TYR A 111 1.68 -0.90 8.85
CA TYR A 111 2.97 -0.73 9.51
C TYR A 111 3.68 0.58 9.11
N HIS A 112 3.75 0.86 7.82
CA HIS A 112 4.41 2.07 7.34
C HIS A 112 3.57 3.33 7.54
N ARG A 113 2.23 3.27 7.48
CA ARG A 113 1.38 4.40 7.86
C ARG A 113 1.60 4.84 9.30
N ALA A 114 1.80 3.90 10.22
CA ALA A 114 2.12 4.23 11.61
C ALA A 114 3.48 4.96 11.74
N GLN A 115 4.48 4.54 10.98
CA GLN A 115 5.78 5.24 10.93
C GLN A 115 5.65 6.65 10.36
N ILE A 116 4.91 6.83 9.26
CA ILE A 116 4.64 8.14 8.66
C ILE A 116 3.88 9.04 9.64
N SER A 117 2.88 8.51 10.36
CA SER A 117 2.17 9.25 11.40
C SER A 117 3.10 9.74 12.50
N THR A 118 4.10 8.96 12.85
CA THR A 118 5.15 9.37 13.80
C THR A 118 6.03 10.47 13.23
N MET A 119 6.45 10.36 11.96
CA MET A 119 7.23 11.40 11.28
C MET A 119 6.47 12.73 11.23
N LEU A 120 5.18 12.71 10.85
CA LEU A 120 4.32 13.88 10.84
C LEU A 120 4.27 14.54 12.23
N ARG A 121 4.03 13.74 13.28
CA ARG A 121 3.92 14.26 14.65
C ARG A 121 5.22 14.91 15.13
N VAL A 122 6.36 14.26 14.88
CA VAL A 122 7.69 14.79 15.26
C VAL A 122 7.99 16.09 14.51
N SER A 123 7.47 16.25 13.29
CA SER A 123 7.61 17.45 12.47
C SER A 123 6.58 18.55 12.79
N GLY A 124 5.77 18.37 13.84
CA GLY A 124 4.80 19.37 14.31
C GLY A 124 3.43 19.33 13.60
N TYR A 125 3.19 18.29 12.78
CA TYR A 125 1.90 18.09 12.13
C TYR A 125 1.01 17.12 12.90
N THR A 126 -0.29 17.31 12.88
CA THR A 126 -1.26 16.36 13.40
C THR A 126 -1.52 15.28 12.34
N PRO A 127 -1.12 14.02 12.55
CA PRO A 127 -1.39 12.97 11.58
C PRO A 127 -2.89 12.65 11.50
N PRO A 128 -3.39 12.22 10.33
CA PRO A 128 -4.79 11.88 10.17
C PRO A 128 -5.11 10.57 10.92
N ILE A 129 -6.39 10.41 11.27
CA ILE A 129 -6.88 9.18 11.90
C ILE A 129 -7.15 8.16 10.79
N THR A 130 -6.38 7.07 10.81
CA THR A 130 -6.51 5.94 9.88
C THR A 130 -6.81 4.61 10.57
N ASP A 131 -7.22 4.66 11.85
CA ASP A 131 -7.59 3.47 12.63
C ASP A 131 -8.85 2.80 12.06
N TYR A 132 -8.80 1.47 11.88
CA TYR A 132 -9.86 0.69 11.25
C TYR A 132 -11.23 0.91 11.90
N ILE A 133 -11.28 0.80 13.24
CA ILE A 133 -12.57 0.90 13.94
C ILE A 133 -13.13 2.33 13.91
N MET A 134 -12.28 3.34 13.84
CA MET A 134 -12.72 4.73 13.71
C MET A 134 -13.35 4.98 12.35
N LEU A 135 -12.76 4.45 11.27
CA LEU A 135 -13.33 4.56 9.93
C LEU A 135 -14.65 3.79 9.82
N LYS A 136 -14.80 2.64 10.51
CA LYS A 136 -16.07 1.91 10.61
C LYS A 136 -17.14 2.71 11.34
N ARG A 137 -16.82 3.27 12.50
CA ARG A 137 -17.77 4.06 13.32
C ARG A 137 -18.27 5.31 12.60
N THR A 138 -17.49 5.85 11.70
CA THR A 138 -17.81 7.04 10.90
C THR A 138 -18.36 6.72 9.50
N ASN A 139 -18.69 5.44 9.23
CA ASN A 139 -19.23 4.94 7.95
C ASN A 139 -18.37 5.33 6.74
N GLN A 140 -17.02 5.33 6.87
CA GLN A 140 -16.10 5.61 5.78
C GLN A 140 -15.64 4.34 5.05
N ILE A 141 -15.84 3.17 5.64
CA ILE A 141 -15.57 1.82 5.08
C ILE A 141 -16.63 0.82 5.53
#